data_80f9df146b9642cd3e7791916c2fa1ea
#
_entry.id   80f9df146b9642cd3e7791916c2fa1ea
#
_cell.length_a   1.000
_cell.length_b   1.000
_cell.length_c   1.000
_cell.angle_alpha   90.00
_cell.angle_beta   90.00
_cell.angle_gamma   90.00
#
_symmetry.space_group_name_H-M   'P 1'
#
loop_
_entity.id
_entity.type
_entity.pdbx_description
1 polymer ?
#
loop_
_entity_poly.entity_id
_entity_poly.type
_entity_poly.pdbx_seq_one_letter_code
_entity_poly.pdbx_strand_id
1 'polypeptide(L)'
;MNTPDVNISTAEDPVEYELMGINQVHCKSEIGLDFASALKSFLRQDPDIIMVGEVRDKETAEICIKAALTGHLVLSTLHTNDAPGSIHRLMNMGIEPFMISSSLVMIIAQRLARKSCP
;
A
#
# COMPACT_ATOMS: atom_id res chain seq x y z
N MET A 1 11.55 6.69 -9.47
CA MET A 1 11.75 5.89 -8.25
C MET A 1 12.43 4.56 -8.57
N ASN A 2 12.08 3.87 -9.68
CA ASN A 2 12.70 2.60 -10.05
C ASN A 2 14.10 2.82 -10.66
N THR A 3 15.13 2.75 -9.83
CA THR A 3 16.54 2.83 -10.22
C THR A 3 17.27 1.59 -9.67
N PRO A 4 18.42 1.19 -10.23
CA PRO A 4 19.13 -0.02 -9.80
C PRO A 4 19.49 -0.07 -8.31
N ASP A 5 19.58 1.09 -7.68
CA ASP A 5 19.97 1.22 -6.26
C ASP A 5 18.77 1.19 -5.30
N VAL A 6 17.54 1.06 -5.80
CA VAL A 6 16.30 1.09 -5.00
C VAL A 6 15.61 -0.27 -5.06
N ASN A 7 15.46 -0.90 -3.91
CA ASN A 7 14.73 -2.16 -3.78
C ASN A 7 13.23 -1.91 -3.62
N ILE A 8 12.47 -2.19 -4.68
CA ILE A 8 11.01 -2.03 -4.71
C ILE A 8 10.35 -3.40 -4.68
N SER A 9 9.44 -3.60 -3.73
CA SER A 9 8.64 -4.82 -3.62
C SER A 9 7.15 -4.49 -3.66
N THR A 10 6.38 -5.24 -4.44
CA THR A 10 4.94 -5.04 -4.59
C THR A 10 4.16 -6.31 -4.29
N ALA A 11 3.03 -6.16 -3.60
CA ALA A 11 2.03 -7.19 -3.40
C ALA A 11 0.75 -6.77 -4.12
N GLU A 12 0.32 -7.54 -5.10
CA GLU A 12 -0.76 -7.19 -6.03
C GLU A 12 -1.76 -8.34 -6.20
N ASP A 13 -3.02 -8.02 -6.49
CA ASP A 13 -4.08 -9.01 -6.74
C ASP A 13 -5.04 -8.50 -7.82
N PRO A 14 -4.77 -8.81 -9.11
CA PRO A 14 -3.55 -9.41 -9.68
C PRO A 14 -2.42 -8.40 -9.95
N VAL A 15 -1.28 -8.88 -10.45
CA VAL A 15 -0.27 -8.04 -11.11
C VAL A 15 -0.83 -7.60 -12.46
N GLU A 16 -1.06 -6.29 -12.64
CA GLU A 16 -1.66 -5.73 -13.86
C GLU A 16 -0.62 -5.56 -14.98
N TYR A 17 0.59 -5.13 -14.63
CA TYR A 17 1.70 -4.91 -15.55
C TYR A 17 3.00 -5.44 -14.97
N GLU A 18 3.74 -6.21 -15.73
CA GLU A 18 5.10 -6.63 -15.36
C GLU A 18 6.06 -5.46 -15.54
N LEU A 19 6.74 -5.08 -14.46
CA LEU A 19 7.67 -3.97 -14.42
C LEU A 19 9.09 -4.48 -14.15
N MET A 20 10.01 -4.21 -15.08
CA MET A 20 11.41 -4.58 -14.90
C MET A 20 12.02 -3.86 -13.69
N GLY A 21 12.81 -4.58 -12.89
CA GLY A 21 13.50 -4.02 -11.73
C GLY A 21 12.62 -3.88 -10.48
N ILE A 22 11.41 -4.44 -10.49
CA ILE A 22 10.50 -4.47 -9.34
C ILE A 22 10.21 -5.92 -8.95
N ASN A 23 10.29 -6.22 -7.67
CA ASN A 23 9.94 -7.53 -7.11
C ASN A 23 8.42 -7.60 -6.91
N GLN A 24 7.70 -8.10 -7.91
CA GLN A 24 6.24 -8.15 -7.90
C GLN A 24 5.73 -9.51 -7.44
N VAL A 25 4.88 -9.53 -6.42
CA VAL A 25 4.24 -10.74 -5.89
C VAL A 25 2.74 -10.69 -6.20
N HIS A 26 2.27 -11.67 -6.96
CA HIS A 26 0.85 -11.90 -7.16
C HIS A 26 0.27 -12.62 -5.94
N CYS A 27 -0.51 -11.92 -5.13
CA CYS A 27 -1.21 -12.48 -3.98
C CYS A 27 -2.31 -13.45 -4.41
N LYS A 28 -2.43 -14.56 -3.68
CA LYS A 28 -3.45 -15.59 -3.86
C LYS A 28 -3.89 -16.10 -2.49
N SER A 29 -4.93 -15.49 -1.95
CA SER A 29 -5.45 -15.84 -0.61
C SER A 29 -5.88 -17.30 -0.48
N GLU A 30 -6.29 -17.93 -1.59
CA GLU A 30 -6.69 -19.34 -1.65
C GLU A 30 -5.58 -20.32 -1.24
N ILE A 31 -4.33 -19.93 -1.44
CA ILE A 31 -3.15 -20.73 -1.05
C ILE A 31 -2.40 -20.15 0.15
N GLY A 32 -3.00 -19.19 0.86
CA GLY A 32 -2.41 -18.54 2.03
C GLY A 32 -1.38 -17.45 1.73
N LEU A 33 -1.22 -17.06 0.45
CA LEU A 33 -0.37 -15.93 0.05
C LEU A 33 -1.23 -14.67 -0.05
N ASP A 34 -1.59 -14.10 1.07
CA ASP A 34 -2.30 -12.83 1.19
C ASP A 34 -1.36 -11.63 1.29
N PHE A 35 -1.92 -10.42 1.30
CA PHE A 35 -1.15 -9.18 1.43
C PHE A 35 -0.32 -9.13 2.70
N ALA A 36 -0.86 -9.55 3.84
CA ALA A 36 -0.16 -9.54 5.11
C ALA A 36 1.05 -10.48 5.12
N SER A 37 0.91 -11.68 4.55
CA SER A 37 1.99 -12.67 4.42
C SER A 37 3.11 -12.17 3.51
N ALA A 38 2.75 -11.58 2.36
CA ALA A 38 3.70 -10.98 1.43
C ALA A 38 4.48 -9.85 2.09
N LEU A 39 3.80 -8.90 2.75
CA LEU A 39 4.41 -7.78 3.46
C LEU A 39 5.38 -8.23 4.55
N LYS A 40 5.00 -9.22 5.38
CA LYS A 40 5.90 -9.79 6.40
C LYS A 40 7.17 -10.37 5.79
N SER A 41 7.09 -10.89 4.56
CA SER A 41 8.25 -11.42 3.84
C SER A 41 9.11 -10.30 3.29
N PHE A 42 8.51 -9.22 2.74
CA PHE A 42 9.24 -8.06 2.22
C PHE A 42 10.10 -7.39 3.28
N LEU A 43 9.57 -7.19 4.49
CA LEU A 43 10.29 -6.57 5.60
C LEU A 43 11.58 -7.30 6.02
N ARG A 44 11.79 -8.53 5.54
CA ARG A 44 13.04 -9.29 5.74
C ARG A 44 13.99 -9.23 4.55
N GLN A 45 13.63 -8.49 3.51
CA GLN A 45 14.39 -8.37 2.26
C GLN A 45 14.97 -6.97 2.06
N ASP A 46 14.95 -6.15 3.11
CA ASP A 46 15.46 -4.79 3.13
C ASP A 46 14.92 -3.91 1.97
N PRO A 47 13.59 -3.76 1.84
CA PRO A 47 13.00 -2.96 0.78
C PRO A 47 13.11 -1.46 1.11
N ASP A 48 13.36 -0.63 0.10
CA ASP A 48 13.24 0.82 0.22
C ASP A 48 11.79 1.28 0.04
N ILE A 49 11.11 0.66 -0.92
CA ILE A 49 9.73 0.98 -1.28
C ILE A 49 8.88 -0.27 -1.27
N ILE A 50 7.76 -0.21 -0.60
CA ILE A 50 6.75 -1.26 -0.55
C ILE A 50 5.47 -0.73 -1.17
N MET A 51 4.92 -1.43 -2.17
CA MET A 51 3.59 -1.16 -2.69
C MET A 51 2.64 -2.30 -2.33
N VAL A 52 1.50 -1.95 -1.78
CA VAL A 52 0.40 -2.88 -1.49
C VAL A 52 -0.78 -2.47 -2.36
N GLY A 53 -1.21 -3.37 -3.22
CA GLY A 53 -2.29 -3.09 -4.17
C GLY A 53 -3.51 -2.46 -3.50
N GLU A 54 -3.90 -3.00 -2.36
CA GLU A 54 -4.94 -2.40 -1.51
C GLU A 54 -4.83 -2.85 -0.05
N VAL A 55 -5.39 -2.04 0.85
CA VAL A 55 -5.56 -2.38 2.27
C VAL A 55 -7.04 -2.62 2.54
N ARG A 56 -7.39 -3.88 2.85
CA ARG A 56 -8.77 -4.30 3.13
C ARG A 56 -9.04 -4.59 4.59
N ASP A 57 -8.02 -4.95 5.36
CA ASP A 57 -8.12 -5.47 6.72
C ASP A 57 -7.13 -4.81 7.69
N LYS A 58 -7.38 -5.02 8.97
CA LYS A 58 -6.59 -4.43 10.05
C LYS A 58 -5.13 -4.90 10.04
N GLU A 59 -4.89 -6.19 9.80
CA GLU A 59 -3.54 -6.76 9.86
C GLU A 59 -2.64 -6.16 8.79
N THR A 60 -3.12 -6.09 7.55
CA THR A 60 -2.42 -5.45 6.44
C THR A 60 -2.15 -3.97 6.74
N ALA A 61 -3.16 -3.24 7.26
CA ALA A 61 -3.02 -1.83 7.64
C ALA A 61 -1.94 -1.63 8.71
N GLU A 62 -1.94 -2.44 9.75
CA GLU A 62 -0.93 -2.36 10.82
C GLU A 62 0.49 -2.61 10.32
N ILE A 63 0.67 -3.58 9.43
CA ILE A 63 1.99 -3.89 8.86
C ILE A 63 2.47 -2.72 7.98
N CYS A 64 1.61 -2.16 7.13
CA CYS A 64 1.92 -0.99 6.31
C CYS A 64 2.37 0.20 7.16
N ILE A 65 1.62 0.51 8.22
CA ILE A 65 1.92 1.63 9.11
C ILE A 65 3.22 1.38 9.87
N LYS A 66 3.44 0.18 10.40
CA LYS A 66 4.70 -0.17 11.08
C LYS A 66 5.90 -0.06 10.15
N ALA A 67 5.77 -0.52 8.90
CA ALA A 67 6.80 -0.36 7.89
C ALA A 67 7.11 1.13 7.62
N ALA A 68 6.08 1.96 7.46
CA ALA A 68 6.25 3.40 7.27
C ALA A 68 6.95 4.08 8.47
N LEU A 69 6.59 3.71 9.70
CA LEU A 69 7.21 4.22 10.92
C LEU A 69 8.68 3.79 11.09
N THR A 70 9.09 2.70 10.43
CA THR A 70 10.49 2.22 10.45
C THR A 70 11.32 2.72 9.26
N GLY A 71 10.79 3.65 8.46
CA GLY A 71 11.56 4.36 7.43
C GLY A 71 11.32 3.93 5.99
N HIS A 72 10.44 2.95 5.75
CA HIS A 72 10.11 2.52 4.39
C HIS A 72 9.08 3.46 3.75
N LEU A 73 9.20 3.73 2.47
CA LEU A 73 8.13 4.37 1.71
C LEU A 73 7.06 3.31 1.37
N VAL A 74 5.88 3.46 1.96
CA VAL A 74 4.76 2.55 1.71
C VAL A 74 3.70 3.23 0.86
N LEU A 75 3.36 2.62 -0.27
CA LEU A 75 2.31 3.07 -1.19
C LEU A 75 1.16 2.06 -1.15
N SER A 76 -0.07 2.53 -1.09
CA SER A 76 -1.23 1.64 -1.12
C SER A 76 -2.48 2.35 -1.60
N THR A 77 -3.54 1.57 -1.84
CA THR A 77 -4.87 2.10 -2.12
C THR A 77 -5.86 1.76 -1.01
N LEU A 78 -6.87 2.60 -0.87
CA LEU A 78 -8.00 2.40 0.03
C LEU A 78 -9.29 2.68 -0.74
N HIS A 79 -10.29 1.81 -0.61
CA HIS A 79 -11.61 2.04 -1.17
C HIS A 79 -12.40 3.01 -0.30
N THR A 80 -12.29 4.30 -0.60
CA THR A 80 -12.99 5.39 0.08
C THR A 80 -13.53 6.40 -0.94
N ASN A 81 -14.52 7.18 -0.53
CA ASN A 81 -15.15 8.16 -1.42
C ASN A 81 -14.32 9.44 -1.62
N ASP A 82 -13.46 9.76 -0.66
CA ASP A 82 -12.63 10.96 -0.68
C ASP A 82 -11.38 10.78 0.21
N ALA A 83 -10.48 11.76 0.17
CA ALA A 83 -9.24 11.70 0.93
C ALA A 83 -9.47 11.74 2.47
N PRO A 84 -10.33 12.59 3.04
CA PRO A 84 -10.63 12.53 4.48
C PRO A 84 -11.24 11.21 4.93
N GLY A 85 -12.08 10.60 4.09
CA GLY A 85 -12.67 9.28 4.35
C GLY A 85 -11.65 8.18 4.54
N SER A 86 -10.46 8.31 3.94
CA SER A 86 -9.38 7.34 4.12
C SER A 86 -8.87 7.29 5.56
N ILE A 87 -8.80 8.43 6.24
CA ILE A 87 -8.43 8.50 7.66
C ILE A 87 -9.47 7.79 8.51
N HIS A 88 -10.75 8.10 8.29
CA HIS A 88 -11.84 7.43 9.01
C HIS A 88 -11.86 5.92 8.74
N ARG A 89 -11.55 5.50 7.52
CA ARG A 89 -11.48 4.08 7.16
C ARG A 89 -10.39 3.36 7.95
N LEU A 90 -9.19 3.94 8.05
CA LEU A 90 -8.09 3.38 8.85
C LEU A 90 -8.47 3.32 10.34
N MET A 91 -9.10 4.36 10.89
CA MET A 91 -9.59 4.34 12.27
C MET A 91 -10.65 3.26 12.49
N ASN A 92 -11.58 3.07 11.55
CA ASN A 92 -12.60 2.02 11.61
C ASN A 92 -12.01 0.61 11.51
N MET A 93 -10.87 0.45 10.87
CA MET A 93 -10.09 -0.80 10.88
C MET A 93 -9.39 -1.04 12.23
N GLY A 94 -9.44 -0.09 13.16
CA GLY A 94 -8.84 -0.19 14.48
C GLY A 94 -7.39 0.28 14.56
N ILE A 95 -6.98 1.16 13.63
CA ILE A 95 -5.68 1.82 13.70
C ILE A 95 -5.78 3.04 14.61
N GLU A 96 -4.84 3.14 15.54
CA GLU A 96 -4.77 4.26 16.47
C GLU A 96 -4.48 5.58 15.77
N PRO A 97 -5.19 6.68 16.09
CA PRO A 97 -5.03 7.97 15.42
C PRO A 97 -3.60 8.51 15.41
N PHE A 98 -2.85 8.30 16.49
CA PHE A 98 -1.46 8.76 16.57
C PHE A 98 -0.55 8.01 15.58
N MET A 99 -0.82 6.74 15.31
CA MET A 99 -0.07 5.96 14.31
C MET A 99 -0.33 6.49 12.90
N ILE A 100 -1.59 6.83 12.59
CA ILE A 100 -1.98 7.41 11.31
C ILE A 100 -1.27 8.77 11.12
N SER A 101 -1.36 9.66 12.10
CA SER A 101 -0.75 11.00 12.00
C SER A 101 0.78 10.98 11.92
N SER A 102 1.43 9.95 12.45
CA SER A 102 2.88 9.83 12.45
C SER A 102 3.45 9.13 11.21
N SER A 103 2.63 8.37 10.48
CA SER A 103 3.06 7.57 9.33
C SER A 103 2.53 8.09 7.99
N LEU A 104 1.37 8.75 7.99
CA LEU A 104 0.69 9.17 6.77
C LEU A 104 1.25 10.49 6.26
N VAL A 105 1.87 10.48 5.09
CA VAL A 105 2.49 11.65 4.46
C VAL A 105 1.55 12.31 3.47
N MET A 106 0.78 11.53 2.70
CA MET A 106 -0.08 12.04 1.64
C MET A 106 -1.27 11.12 1.39
N ILE A 107 -2.41 11.71 1.09
CA ILE A 107 -3.59 11.01 0.56
C ILE A 107 -3.99 11.68 -0.74
N ILE A 108 -4.17 10.91 -1.80
CA ILE A 108 -4.63 11.37 -3.10
C ILE A 108 -5.99 10.73 -3.38
N ALA A 109 -7.01 11.53 -3.64
CA ALA A 109 -8.30 11.07 -4.12
C ALA A 109 -8.52 11.54 -5.56
N GLN A 110 -9.11 10.67 -6.38
CA GLN A 110 -9.30 10.88 -7.80
C GLN A 110 -10.77 10.76 -8.18
N ARG A 111 -11.22 11.63 -9.10
CA ARG A 111 -12.55 11.54 -9.71
C ARG A 111 -12.45 11.77 -11.20
N LEU A 112 -13.20 10.97 -11.95
CA LEU A 112 -13.35 11.20 -13.38
C LEU A 112 -14.29 12.36 -13.63
N ALA A 113 -13.88 13.30 -14.48
CA ALA A 113 -14.70 14.41 -14.95
C ALA A 113 -14.79 14.38 -16.47
N ARG A 114 -15.84 14.99 -17.02
CA ARG A 114 -15.95 15.17 -18.47
C ARG A 114 -14.90 16.17 -18.92
N LYS A 115 -14.14 15.81 -19.95
CA LYS A 115 -13.27 16.77 -20.62
C LYS A 115 -14.13 17.81 -21.33
N SER A 116 -13.78 19.09 -21.19
CA SER A 116 -14.40 20.15 -21.98
C SER A 116 -14.18 19.89 -23.47
N CYS A 117 -15.22 20.07 -24.27
CA CYS A 117 -15.07 20.06 -25.73
C CYS A 117 -14.22 21.27 -26.12
N PRO A 118 -13.18 21.09 -26.97
CA PRO A 118 -12.38 22.21 -27.46
C PRO A 118 -13.21 23.13 -28.36
#